data_184cc5778ae39b7f5d0a61a2793a6b75
#
_entry.id   184cc5778ae39b7f5d0a61a2793a6b75
#
_cell.length_a   1.000
_cell.length_b   1.000
_cell.length_c   1.000
_cell.angle_alpha   90.00
_cell.angle_beta   90.00
_cell.angle_gamma   90.00
#
_symmetry.space_group_name_H-M   'P 1'
#
loop_
_entity.id
_entity.type
_entity.pdbx_description
1 polymer ?
#
loop_
_entity_poly.entity_id
_entity_poly.type
_entity_poly.pdbx_seq_one_letter_code
_entity_poly.pdbx_strand_id
1 'polypeptide(L)' 'MKYFEFTFRTQPCTETVNDVLAAILGEVGFESFVECEGGLTAYIQQTLC' A
#
# COMPACT_ATOMS: atom_id res chain seq x y z
N MET A 1 -18.71 6.44 -1.37
CA MET A 1 -17.29 6.66 -1.07
C MET A 1 -16.43 5.89 -2.03
N LYS A 2 -15.41 6.52 -2.51
CA LYS A 2 -14.52 5.90 -3.47
C LYS A 2 -13.11 5.80 -2.90
N TYR A 3 -12.44 4.73 -3.29
CA TYR A 3 -11.05 4.50 -2.92
C TYR A 3 -10.24 4.34 -4.17
N PHE A 4 -9.00 4.79 -4.10
CA PHE A 4 -8.02 4.46 -5.12
C PHE A 4 -7.26 3.23 -4.65
N GLU A 5 -7.07 2.32 -5.58
CA GLU A 5 -6.31 1.11 -5.32
C GLU A 5 -4.99 1.19 -6.06
N PHE A 6 -3.91 1.06 -5.32
CA PHE A 6 -2.58 1.08 -5.90
C PHE A 6 -1.89 -0.23 -5.60
N THR A 7 -1.37 -0.86 -6.63
CA THR A 7 -0.61 -2.09 -6.48
C THR A 7 0.86 -1.81 -6.66
N PHE A 8 1.65 -2.13 -5.66
CA PHE A 8 3.09 -1.93 -5.69
C PHE A 8 3.78 -3.26 -5.78
N ARG A 9 4.79 -3.33 -6.61
CA ARG A 9 5.61 -4.52 -6.72
C ARG A 9 6.89 -4.31 -5.95
N THR A 10 7.23 -5.28 -5.11
CA THR A 10 8.45 -5.22 -4.32
C THR A 10 9.41 -6.30 -4.79
N GLN A 11 10.69 -5.96 -4.82
CA GLN A 11 11.72 -6.90 -5.22
C GLN A 11 12.98 -6.62 -4.43
N PRO A 12 13.37 -7.52 -3.53
CA PRO A 12 12.67 -8.79 -3.25
C PRO A 12 11.36 -8.56 -2.50
N CYS A 13 10.40 -9.44 -2.75
CA CYS A 13 9.12 -9.37 -2.06
C CYS A 13 9.25 -10.12 -0.74
N THR A 14 9.62 -9.39 0.30
CA THR A 14 9.78 -9.95 1.63
C THR A 14 8.87 -9.21 2.60
N GLU A 15 8.60 -9.86 3.73
CA GLU A 15 7.80 -9.24 4.77
C GLU A 15 8.41 -7.93 5.25
N THR A 16 9.72 -7.90 5.39
CA THR A 16 10.42 -6.69 5.84
C THR A 16 10.24 -5.54 4.85
N VAL A 17 10.39 -5.82 3.57
CA VAL A 17 10.24 -4.78 2.55
C VAL A 17 8.79 -4.28 2.52
N ASN A 18 7.84 -5.20 2.60
CA ASN A 18 6.43 -4.81 2.60
C ASN A 18 6.08 -3.98 3.84
N ASP A 19 6.63 -4.31 4.99
CA ASP A 19 6.40 -3.56 6.21
C ASP A 19 6.93 -2.13 6.10
N VAL A 20 8.12 -1.98 5.55
CA VAL A 20 8.71 -0.65 5.36
C VAL A 20 7.86 0.16 4.37
N LEU A 21 7.45 -0.47 3.28
CA LEU A 21 6.62 0.20 2.29
C LEU A 21 5.28 0.62 2.91
N ALA A 22 4.65 -0.26 3.67
CA ALA A 22 3.38 0.07 4.30
C ALA A 22 3.52 1.23 5.27
N ALA A 23 4.62 1.30 6.01
CA ALA A 23 4.86 2.41 6.93
C ALA A 23 4.97 3.73 6.18
N ILE A 24 5.68 3.74 5.06
CA ILE A 24 5.82 4.95 4.25
C ILE A 24 4.48 5.37 3.67
N LEU A 25 3.74 4.41 3.13
CA LEU A 25 2.46 4.69 2.51
C LEU A 25 1.42 5.14 3.55
N GLY A 26 1.51 4.63 4.77
CA GLY A 26 0.64 5.07 5.85
C GLY A 26 0.82 6.53 6.16
N GLU A 27 2.05 7.02 6.08
CA GLU A 27 2.32 8.44 6.31
C GLU A 27 1.79 9.32 5.18
N VAL A 28 1.72 8.77 3.99
CA VAL A 28 1.17 9.49 2.84
C VAL A 28 -0.35 9.64 2.95
N GLY A 29 -1.00 8.70 3.63
CA GLY A 29 -2.43 8.78 3.84
C GLY A 29 -3.20 7.52 3.44
N PHE A 30 -2.51 6.45 3.10
CA PHE A 30 -3.17 5.20 2.76
C PHE A 30 -3.77 4.58 4.02
N GLU A 31 -4.97 4.04 3.89
CA GLU A 31 -5.72 3.54 5.04
C GLU A 31 -5.68 2.03 5.19
N SER A 32 -5.53 1.31 4.10
CA SER A 32 -5.56 -0.15 4.12
C SER A 32 -4.49 -0.72 3.24
N PHE A 33 -3.98 -1.87 3.65
CA PHE A 33 -2.94 -2.56 2.90
C PHE A 33 -3.28 -4.04 2.84
N VAL A 34 -3.09 -4.63 1.67
CA VAL A 34 -3.30 -6.06 1.48
C VAL A 34 -2.07 -6.61 0.78
N GLU A 35 -1.45 -7.61 1.38
CA GLU A 35 -0.33 -8.27 0.75
C GLU A 35 -0.82 -9.11 -0.42
N CYS A 36 -0.12 -9.03 -1.52
CA CYS A 36 -0.43 -9.81 -2.69
C CYS A 36 0.82 -10.49 -3.18
N GLU A 37 0.65 -11.43 -4.10
CA GLU A 37 1.78 -12.15 -4.65
C GLU A 37 2.70 -11.18 -5.38
N GLY A 38 3.92 -11.08 -4.89
CA GLY A 38 4.92 -10.22 -5.50
C GLY A 38 4.84 -8.76 -5.10
N GLY A 39 4.02 -8.40 -4.10
CA GLY A 39 3.95 -7.01 -3.73
C GLY A 39 2.90 -6.68 -2.68
N LEU A 40 2.40 -5.46 -2.76
CA LEU A 40 1.48 -4.93 -1.78
C LEU A 40 0.46 -4.05 -2.48
N THR A 41 -0.81 -4.21 -2.12
CA THR A 41 -1.87 -3.35 -2.61
C THR A 41 -2.29 -2.40 -1.50
N ALA A 42 -2.40 -1.13 -1.81
CA ALA A 42 -2.78 -0.11 -0.84
C ALA A 42 -4.01 0.65 -1.31
N TYR A 43 -4.82 1.07 -0.36
CA TYR A 43 -6.06 1.79 -0.64
C TYR A 43 -6.04 3.14 0.06
N ILE A 44 -6.48 4.15 -0.66
CA ILE A 44 -6.56 5.50 -0.11
C ILE A 44 -7.90 6.11 -0.48
N GLN A 45 -8.48 6.86 0.45
CA GLN A 45 -9.75 7.51 0.20
C GLN A 45 -9.59 8.65 -0.80
N GLN A 46 -10.53 8.72 -1.72
CA GLN A 46 -10.50 9.75 -2.76
C GLN A 46 -10.80 11.14 -2.22
N THR A 47 -11.39 11.22 -1.05
CA THR A 47 -11.83 12.50 -0.50
C THR A 47 -10.71 13.35 0.06
N LEU A 48 -9.47 12.90 -0.03
CA LEU A 48 -8.33 13.64 0.50
C LEU A 48 -7.69 14.58 -0.51
N CYS A 49 -8.39 14.93 -1.51
CA CYS A 49 -7.88 15.90 -2.49
C CYS A 49 -7.95 17.30 -1.97
#